data_a0f84f5e936d57fbfd3e45623d6d67ce
#
_entry.id   a0f84f5e936d57fbfd3e45623d6d67ce
#
_cell.length_a   1.000
_cell.length_b   1.000
_cell.length_c   1.000
_cell.angle_alpha   90.00
_cell.angle_beta   90.00
_cell.angle_gamma   90.00
#
_symmetry.space_group_name_H-M   'P 1'
#
loop_
_entity.id
_entity.type
_entity.pdbx_description
1 polymer ?
#
loop_
_entity_poly.entity_id
_entity_poly.type
_entity_poly.pdbx_seq_one_letter_code
_entity_poly.pdbx_strand_id
1 'polypeptide(L)'
;MRIRIVTFGLNIPREAYAAHAEQIASGFAAWPGLLGKWWLGDTASGTFGGVYLFASRHDADRSRETDLFRGMFADPALGGVAVREYDVLEAPTAITAPASRG
;
A
#
# COMPACT_ATOMS: atom_id res chain seq x y z
N MET A 1 -4.81 -2.88 14.58
CA MET A 1 -4.34 -2.84 13.18
C MET A 1 -4.54 -1.45 12.59
N ARG A 2 -3.77 -1.14 11.58
CA ARG A 2 -3.80 0.15 10.88
C ARG A 2 -3.87 -0.09 9.38
N ILE A 3 -4.79 0.58 8.68
CA ILE A 3 -4.88 0.52 7.22
C ILE A 3 -4.28 1.79 6.63
N ARG A 4 -3.51 1.63 5.55
CA ARG A 4 -3.05 2.73 4.69
C ARG A 4 -3.60 2.52 3.29
N ILE A 5 -4.13 3.59 2.71
CA ILE A 5 -4.58 3.59 1.32
C ILE A 5 -3.74 4.62 0.57
N VAL A 6 -3.03 4.15 -0.44
CA VAL A 6 -2.22 4.99 -1.33
C VAL A 6 -2.86 4.97 -2.71
N THR A 7 -3.07 6.15 -3.29
CA THR A 7 -3.58 6.26 -4.66
C THR A 7 -2.73 7.22 -5.46
N PHE A 8 -2.60 6.94 -6.77
CA PHE A 8 -1.89 7.80 -7.72
C PHE A 8 -2.32 7.45 -9.14
N GLY A 9 -2.02 8.36 -10.07
CA GLY A 9 -2.09 8.06 -11.50
C GLY A 9 -0.74 7.64 -12.04
N LEU A 10 -0.70 7.13 -13.26
CA LEU A 10 0.54 6.72 -13.92
C LEU A 10 0.93 7.71 -15.02
N ASN A 11 2.22 8.01 -15.08
CA ASN A 11 2.85 8.75 -16.19
C ASN A 11 3.66 7.82 -17.11
N ILE A 12 3.52 6.49 -16.90
CA ILE A 12 4.16 5.45 -17.70
C ILE A 12 3.09 4.44 -18.11
N PRO A 13 3.36 3.56 -19.10
CA PRO A 13 2.41 2.52 -19.47
C PRO A 13 2.10 1.58 -18.29
N ARG A 14 0.85 1.13 -18.23
CA ARG A 14 0.38 0.23 -17.17
C ARG A 14 1.24 -1.03 -17.06
N GLU A 15 1.62 -1.59 -18.21
CA GLU A 15 2.44 -2.82 -18.26
C GLU A 15 3.81 -2.62 -17.63
N ALA A 16 4.42 -1.46 -17.86
CA ALA A 16 5.71 -1.12 -17.26
C ALA A 16 5.59 -0.99 -15.73
N TYR A 17 4.51 -0.35 -15.27
CA TYR A 17 4.24 -0.24 -13.84
C TYR A 17 4.03 -1.63 -13.20
N ALA A 18 3.22 -2.49 -13.83
CA ALA A 18 2.92 -3.81 -13.30
C ALA A 18 4.19 -4.66 -13.17
N ALA A 19 5.07 -4.61 -14.17
CA ALA A 19 6.34 -5.33 -14.12
C ALA A 19 7.23 -4.82 -12.99
N HIS A 20 7.31 -3.51 -12.82
CA HIS A 20 8.08 -2.90 -11.73
C HIS A 20 7.51 -3.27 -10.36
N ALA A 21 6.18 -3.25 -10.22
CA ALA A 21 5.51 -3.62 -8.98
C ALA A 21 5.86 -5.05 -8.56
N GLU A 22 5.89 -5.99 -9.49
CA GLU A 22 6.29 -7.36 -9.19
C GLU A 22 7.74 -7.43 -8.69
N GLN A 23 8.63 -6.62 -9.26
CA GLN A 23 10.05 -6.60 -8.86
C GLN A 23 10.24 -6.07 -7.44
N ILE A 24 9.46 -5.09 -7.00
CA ILE A 24 9.63 -4.46 -5.70
C ILE A 24 8.72 -5.04 -4.61
N ALA A 25 7.80 -5.93 -4.96
CA ALA A 25 6.81 -6.45 -4.01
C ALA A 25 7.45 -7.10 -2.79
N SER A 26 8.54 -7.87 -2.97
CA SER A 26 9.23 -8.50 -1.85
C SER A 26 9.83 -7.50 -0.86
N GLY A 27 10.22 -6.33 -1.35
CA GLY A 27 10.72 -5.26 -0.47
C GLY A 27 9.65 -4.75 0.49
N PHE A 28 8.41 -4.60 0.01
CA PHE A 28 7.28 -4.26 0.89
C PHE A 28 6.96 -5.39 1.85
N ALA A 29 6.97 -6.63 1.38
CA ALA A 29 6.69 -7.79 2.22
C ALA A 29 7.68 -7.92 3.39
N ALA A 30 8.86 -7.37 3.25
CA ALA A 30 9.88 -7.37 4.30
C ALA A 30 9.66 -6.29 5.38
N TRP A 31 8.70 -5.38 5.20
CA TRP A 31 8.43 -4.35 6.21
C TRP A 31 7.94 -4.99 7.51
N PRO A 32 8.56 -4.68 8.65
CA PRO A 32 8.08 -5.18 9.93
C PRO A 32 6.62 -4.79 10.18
N GLY A 33 5.81 -5.77 10.56
CA GLY A 33 4.41 -5.54 10.91
C GLY A 33 3.47 -5.37 9.73
N LEU A 34 3.94 -5.47 8.48
CA LEU A 34 3.04 -5.49 7.34
C LEU A 34 2.37 -6.87 7.25
N LEU A 35 1.05 -6.90 7.45
CA LEU A 35 0.25 -8.13 7.40
C LEU A 35 -0.21 -8.47 6.00
N GLY A 36 -0.36 -7.46 5.15
CA GLY A 36 -0.75 -7.65 3.76
C GLY A 36 -0.74 -6.34 2.99
N LYS A 37 -0.57 -6.46 1.68
CA LYS A 37 -0.69 -5.34 0.76
C LYS A 37 -1.41 -5.81 -0.49
N TRP A 38 -2.46 -5.09 -0.86
CA TRP A 38 -3.18 -5.30 -2.13
C TRP A 38 -2.83 -4.15 -3.05
N TRP A 39 -2.42 -4.47 -4.27
CA TRP A 39 -2.05 -3.49 -5.28
C TRP A 39 -3.29 -3.09 -6.06
N LEU A 40 -3.54 -1.79 -6.19
CA LEU A 40 -4.68 -1.26 -6.92
C LEU A 40 -4.30 -0.97 -8.37
N GLY A 41 -5.16 -1.37 -9.29
CA GLY A 41 -4.94 -1.11 -10.70
C GLY A 41 -6.26 -1.03 -11.44
N ASP A 42 -6.96 0.12 -11.32
CA ASP A 42 -8.24 0.33 -11.96
C ASP A 42 -8.04 1.16 -13.22
N THR A 43 -8.03 0.48 -14.37
CA THR A 43 -7.81 1.11 -15.66
C THR A 43 -8.92 2.10 -16.01
N ALA A 44 -10.17 1.80 -15.65
CA ALA A 44 -11.30 2.65 -16.00
C ALA A 44 -11.21 4.03 -15.35
N SER A 45 -10.78 4.10 -14.09
CA SER A 45 -10.63 5.37 -13.38
C SER A 45 -9.23 5.96 -13.51
N GLY A 46 -8.26 5.16 -13.96
CA GLY A 46 -6.86 5.57 -14.00
C GLY A 46 -6.22 5.61 -12.61
N THR A 47 -6.80 4.93 -11.63
CA THR A 47 -6.33 4.93 -10.25
C THR A 47 -5.53 3.68 -9.94
N PHE A 48 -4.29 3.87 -9.51
CA PHE A 48 -3.36 2.83 -9.10
C PHE A 48 -2.92 3.09 -7.66
N GLY A 49 -2.22 2.17 -7.07
CA GLY A 49 -1.73 2.33 -5.70
C GLY A 49 -1.78 1.04 -4.91
N GLY A 50 -2.12 1.14 -3.62
CA GLY A 50 -2.18 -0.03 -2.76
C GLY A 50 -3.00 0.19 -1.50
N VAL A 51 -3.48 -0.92 -0.96
CA VAL A 51 -4.10 -0.98 0.36
C VAL A 51 -3.18 -1.82 1.23
N TYR A 52 -2.75 -1.25 2.34
CA TYR A 52 -1.79 -1.87 3.25
C TYR A 52 -2.47 -2.15 4.58
N LEU A 53 -2.23 -3.32 5.14
CA LEU A 53 -2.67 -3.65 6.48
C LEU A 53 -1.45 -3.84 7.37
N PHE A 54 -1.33 -3.00 8.41
CA PHE A 54 -0.24 -3.08 9.40
C PHE A 54 -0.76 -3.62 10.72
N ALA A 55 0.08 -4.35 11.44
CA ALA A 55 -0.26 -4.88 12.76
C ALA A 55 -0.53 -3.76 13.77
N SER A 56 0.16 -2.61 13.62
CA SER A 56 0.03 -1.48 14.53
C SER A 56 0.30 -0.15 13.83
N ARG A 57 -0.12 0.93 14.48
CA ARG A 57 0.24 2.30 14.04
C ARG A 57 1.76 2.49 14.04
N HIS A 58 2.44 1.94 15.03
CA HIS A 58 3.90 2.04 15.13
C HIS A 58 4.58 1.44 13.91
N ASP A 59 4.14 0.26 13.45
CA ASP A 59 4.70 -0.37 12.26
C ASP A 59 4.43 0.46 11.01
N ALA A 60 3.23 1.02 10.89
CA ALA A 60 2.90 1.91 9.77
C ALA A 60 3.81 3.14 9.78
N ASP A 61 4.02 3.77 10.93
CA ASP A 61 4.88 4.94 11.06
C ASP A 61 6.33 4.62 10.69
N ARG A 62 6.84 3.48 11.14
CA ARG A 62 8.21 3.04 10.80
C ARG A 62 8.39 2.88 9.29
N SER A 63 7.40 2.37 8.59
CA SER A 63 7.48 2.15 7.14
C SER A 63 7.68 3.45 6.35
N ARG A 64 7.24 4.59 6.92
CA ARG A 64 7.39 5.91 6.30
C ARG A 64 8.86 6.36 6.22
N GLU A 65 9.72 5.76 7.01
CA GLU A 65 11.16 6.06 7.03
C GLU A 65 11.95 5.28 5.99
N THR A 66 11.29 4.38 5.26
CA THR A 66 11.95 3.55 4.26
C THR A 66 12.10 4.26 2.92
N ASP A 67 13.10 3.84 2.14
CA ASP A 67 13.31 4.35 0.78
C ASP A 67 12.13 4.00 -0.14
N LEU A 68 11.51 2.83 0.06
CA LEU A 68 10.34 2.43 -0.72
C LEU A 68 9.18 3.41 -0.54
N PHE A 69 8.91 3.83 0.69
CA PHE A 69 7.84 4.79 0.95
C PHE A 69 8.20 6.17 0.39
N ARG A 70 9.39 6.67 0.72
CA ARG A 70 9.83 7.99 0.28
C ARG A 70 9.92 8.08 -1.23
N GLY A 71 10.35 6.99 -1.87
CA GLY A 71 10.51 6.92 -3.32
C GLY A 71 9.22 7.15 -4.09
N MET A 72 8.06 6.80 -3.52
CA MET A 72 6.78 7.04 -4.20
C MET A 72 6.56 8.52 -4.52
N PHE A 73 6.95 9.40 -3.60
CA PHE A 73 6.74 10.84 -3.78
C PHE A 73 7.74 11.48 -4.74
N ALA A 74 8.89 10.84 -4.90
CA ALA A 74 9.96 11.33 -5.78
C ALA A 74 9.90 10.71 -7.17
N ASP A 75 9.09 9.68 -7.38
CA ASP A 75 9.05 8.92 -8.63
C ASP A 75 8.26 9.67 -9.70
N PRO A 76 8.91 10.09 -10.82
CA PRO A 76 8.20 10.79 -11.89
C PRO A 76 7.19 9.92 -12.64
N ALA A 77 7.24 8.60 -12.47
CA ALA A 77 6.27 7.68 -13.07
C ALA A 77 4.91 7.76 -12.40
N LEU A 78 4.82 8.32 -11.18
CA LEU A 78 3.60 8.41 -10.39
C LEU A 78 3.13 9.85 -10.29
N GLY A 79 1.83 10.08 -10.53
CA GLY A 79 1.24 11.41 -10.46
C GLY A 79 0.20 11.52 -9.36
N GLY A 80 0.24 12.60 -8.59
CA GLY A 80 -0.78 12.89 -7.58
C GLY A 80 -0.85 11.89 -6.45
N VAL A 81 0.29 11.48 -5.90
CA VAL A 81 0.34 10.51 -4.81
C VAL A 81 -0.42 11.03 -3.57
N ALA A 82 -1.43 10.29 -3.14
CA ALA A 82 -2.22 10.59 -1.95
C ALA A 82 -2.13 9.42 -0.98
N VAL A 83 -1.96 9.74 0.30
CA VAL A 83 -1.86 8.73 1.36
C VAL A 83 -2.90 9.03 2.43
N ARG A 84 -3.72 8.03 2.79
CA ARG A 84 -4.68 8.11 3.88
C ARG A 84 -4.48 6.92 4.81
N GLU A 85 -4.62 7.14 6.11
CA GLU A 85 -4.44 6.08 7.10
C GLU A 85 -5.55 6.14 8.14
N TYR A 86 -5.95 4.97 8.62
CA TYR A 86 -7.05 4.81 9.57
C TYR A 86 -6.76 3.64 10.50
N ASP A 87 -7.14 3.78 11.77
CA ASP A 87 -7.19 2.64 12.67
C ASP A 87 -8.34 1.72 12.29
N VAL A 88 -8.18 0.43 12.56
CA VAL A 88 -9.20 -0.58 12.28
C VAL A 88 -10.03 -0.81 13.54
N LEU A 89 -11.36 -0.85 13.40
CA LEU A 89 -12.23 -1.32 14.49
C LEU A 89 -12.11 -2.82 14.57
N GLU A 90 -11.39 -3.30 15.59
CA GLU A 90 -10.98 -4.71 15.66
C GLU A 90 -12.15 -5.69 15.79
N ALA A 91 -13.07 -5.43 16.70
CA ALA A 91 -14.13 -6.37 17.01
C ALA A 91 -15.03 -6.71 15.81
N PRO A 92 -15.66 -5.72 15.13
CA PRO A 92 -16.47 -6.05 13.95
C PRO A 92 -15.62 -6.59 12.79
N THR A 93 -14.40 -6.10 12.63
CA THR A 93 -13.50 -6.55 11.56
C THR A 93 -13.15 -8.03 11.72
N ALA A 94 -12.96 -8.49 12.94
CA ALA A 94 -12.67 -9.91 13.21
C ALA A 94 -13.80 -10.83 12.70
N ILE A 95 -15.03 -10.33 12.63
CA ILE A 95 -16.19 -11.08 12.13
C ILE A 95 -16.21 -11.07 10.59
N THR A 96 -15.99 -9.91 9.99
CA THR A 96 -16.16 -9.72 8.55
C THR A 96 -14.92 -10.02 7.73
N ALA A 97 -13.74 -10.04 8.36
CA ALA A 97 -12.46 -10.32 7.72
C ALA A 97 -11.65 -11.33 8.55
N PRO A 98 -12.12 -12.59 8.67
CA PRO A 98 -11.46 -13.59 9.52
C PRO A 98 -10.00 -13.87 9.11
N ALA A 99 -9.68 -13.75 7.83
CA ALA A 99 -8.32 -13.99 7.33
C ALA A 99 -7.30 -12.99 7.92
N SER A 100 -7.74 -11.81 8.34
CA SER A 100 -6.85 -10.80 8.91
C SER A 100 -6.39 -11.14 10.33
N ARG A 101 -6.98 -12.17 10.95
CA ARG A 101 -6.58 -12.62 12.28
C ARG A 101 -5.32 -13.48 12.28
N GLY A 102 -4.85 -13.86 11.12
CA GLY A 102 -3.59 -14.54 10.89
C GLY A 102 -3.42 -15.84 11.59
#